data_49700e3b18fd36e4352d3acdf278506d
#
_entry.id   49700e3b18fd36e4352d3acdf278506d
#
_cell.length_a   1.000
_cell.length_b   1.000
_cell.length_c   1.000
_cell.angle_alpha   90.00
_cell.angle_beta   90.00
_cell.angle_gamma   90.00
#
_symmetry.space_group_name_H-M   'P 1'
#
loop_
_entity.id
_entity.type
_entity.pdbx_description
1 polymer ?
#
loop_
_entity_poly.entity_id
_entity_poly.type
_entity_poly.pdbx_seq_one_letter_code
_entity_poly.pdbx_strand_id
1 'polypeptide(L)'
;VQVAACDMSYEGIVEADPTKPYETMARRLVYSPFNGPAQRRIDRALEMAKTVGADGAVWFCHWGCKQTSGAAQLVKRRLEAAGFPTLVLDGDGCDSGNVNDGQMVTRLQAFLELLEGCR
;
A
#
# COMPACT_ATOMS: atom_id res chain seq x y z
N VAL A 1 6.13 -14.85 9.05
CA VAL A 1 5.71 -13.55 8.50
C VAL A 1 4.22 -13.59 8.17
N GLN A 2 3.50 -12.54 8.50
CA GLN A 2 2.08 -12.41 8.23
C GLN A 2 1.80 -11.06 7.56
N VAL A 3 0.96 -11.05 6.52
CA VAL A 3 0.40 -9.81 5.97
C VAL A 3 -0.75 -9.38 6.88
N ALA A 4 -0.55 -8.30 7.63
CA ALA A 4 -1.53 -7.83 8.61
C ALA A 4 -2.66 -7.01 7.97
N ALA A 5 -2.35 -6.25 6.93
CA ALA A 5 -3.31 -5.44 6.20
C ALA A 5 -2.86 -5.15 4.77
N CYS A 6 -3.82 -4.83 3.90
CA CYS A 6 -3.57 -4.37 2.54
C CYS A 6 -4.37 -3.09 2.29
N ASP A 7 -3.75 -2.07 1.69
CA ASP A 7 -4.39 -0.78 1.40
C ASP A 7 -5.49 -0.85 0.32
N MET A 8 -5.59 -1.99 -0.35
CA MET A 8 -6.68 -2.29 -1.28
C MET A 8 -8.01 -2.58 -0.57
N SER A 9 -7.98 -2.78 0.74
CA SER A 9 -9.19 -3.00 1.55
C SER A 9 -9.87 -1.67 1.85
N TYR A 10 -10.88 -1.33 1.09
CA TYR A 10 -11.64 -0.06 1.24
C TYR A 10 -12.78 -0.13 2.24
N GLU A 11 -12.97 -1.28 2.83
CA GLU A 11 -14.08 -1.53 3.74
C GLU A 11 -13.99 -0.62 4.97
N GLY A 12 -14.68 0.35 5.13
CA GLY A 12 -14.65 1.28 6.27
C GLY A 12 -14.22 2.72 5.95
N ILE A 13 -13.91 3.04 4.69
CA ILE A 13 -13.62 4.43 4.30
C ILE A 13 -14.89 5.28 4.37
N VAL A 14 -16.05 4.72 4.04
CA VAL A 14 -17.34 5.40 4.10
C VAL A 14 -18.40 4.40 4.57
N GLU A 15 -19.10 4.76 5.63
CA GLU A 15 -20.28 4.01 6.09
C GLU A 15 -21.35 4.00 5.00
N ALA A 16 -21.90 2.81 4.73
CA ALA A 16 -22.92 2.65 3.70
C ALA A 16 -24.30 3.00 4.27
N ASP A 17 -24.97 4.01 3.69
CA ASP A 17 -26.35 4.35 3.98
C ASP A 17 -27.27 3.74 2.88
N PRO A 18 -28.01 2.66 3.16
CA PRO A 18 -28.88 2.03 2.17
C PRO A 18 -30.07 2.91 1.76
N THR A 19 -30.40 3.94 2.54
CA THR A 19 -31.45 4.89 2.21
C THR A 19 -31.00 5.94 1.19
N LYS A 20 -29.67 6.09 1.03
CA LYS A 20 -29.03 7.05 0.12
C LYS A 20 -27.95 6.38 -0.74
N PRO A 21 -28.31 5.40 -1.58
CA PRO A 21 -27.34 4.57 -2.28
C PRO A 21 -26.42 5.38 -3.22
N TYR A 22 -26.96 6.34 -3.95
CA TYR A 22 -26.17 7.15 -4.87
C TYR A 22 -25.20 8.09 -4.15
N GLU A 23 -25.62 8.69 -3.04
CA GLU A 23 -24.73 9.51 -2.21
C GLU A 23 -23.61 8.67 -1.60
N THR A 24 -23.92 7.49 -1.09
CA THR A 24 -22.95 6.53 -0.56
C THR A 24 -21.92 6.14 -1.62
N MET A 25 -22.37 5.81 -2.83
CA MET A 25 -21.48 5.48 -3.95
C MET A 25 -20.58 6.67 -4.34
N ALA A 26 -21.16 7.86 -4.44
CA ALA A 26 -20.40 9.08 -4.74
C ALA A 26 -19.34 9.37 -3.68
N ARG A 27 -19.67 9.25 -2.41
CA ARG A 27 -18.73 9.41 -1.30
C ARG A 27 -17.61 8.39 -1.36
N ARG A 28 -17.89 7.12 -1.62
CA ARG A 28 -16.84 6.08 -1.78
C ARG A 28 -15.87 6.41 -2.89
N LEU A 29 -16.35 6.93 -4.02
CA LEU A 29 -15.51 7.33 -5.13
C LEU A 29 -14.66 8.58 -4.79
N VAL A 30 -15.29 9.62 -4.25
CA VAL A 30 -14.62 10.90 -3.95
C VAL A 30 -13.59 10.77 -2.84
N TYR A 31 -13.89 10.00 -1.79
CA TYR A 31 -13.02 9.83 -0.64
C TYR A 31 -12.06 8.64 -0.75
N SER A 32 -12.10 7.90 -1.85
CA SER A 32 -11.13 6.84 -2.10
C SER A 32 -9.70 7.39 -2.01
N PRO A 33 -8.78 6.76 -1.27
CA PRO A 33 -7.39 7.19 -1.20
C PRO A 33 -6.65 7.12 -2.53
N PHE A 34 -7.23 6.42 -3.52
CA PHE A 34 -6.71 6.37 -4.89
C PHE A 34 -7.16 7.55 -5.75
N ASN A 35 -8.09 8.36 -5.27
CA ASN A 35 -8.52 9.59 -5.93
C ASN A 35 -7.90 10.81 -5.25
N GLY A 36 -7.25 11.65 -6.05
CA GLY A 36 -6.68 12.90 -5.58
C GLY A 36 -5.17 12.83 -5.32
N PRO A 37 -4.64 13.72 -4.47
CA PRO A 37 -3.21 13.83 -4.25
C PRO A 37 -2.65 12.59 -3.51
N ALA A 38 -1.38 12.27 -3.80
CA ALA A 38 -0.66 11.16 -3.17
C ALA A 38 -0.69 11.20 -1.64
N GLN A 39 -0.85 12.39 -1.05
CA GLN A 39 -0.93 12.56 0.39
C GLN A 39 -2.04 11.74 1.04
N ARG A 40 -3.22 11.64 0.41
CA ARG A 40 -4.33 10.83 0.93
C ARG A 40 -3.95 9.36 1.10
N ARG A 41 -3.24 8.82 0.12
CA ARG A 41 -2.78 7.43 0.15
C ARG A 41 -1.69 7.21 1.19
N ILE A 42 -0.79 8.18 1.33
CA ILE A 42 0.26 8.16 2.36
C ILE A 42 -0.38 8.17 3.75
N ASP A 43 -1.30 9.08 4.01
CA ASP A 43 -1.96 9.22 5.32
C ASP A 43 -2.72 7.92 5.66
N ARG A 44 -3.39 7.32 4.69
CA ARG A 44 -4.08 6.04 4.86
C ARG A 44 -3.11 4.89 5.16
N ALA A 45 -2.00 4.82 4.44
CA ALA A 45 -0.98 3.79 4.66
C ALA A 45 -0.36 3.92 6.07
N LEU A 46 -0.08 5.15 6.52
CA LEU A 46 0.43 5.43 7.85
C LEU A 46 -0.57 5.06 8.95
N GLU A 47 -1.84 5.43 8.76
CA GLU A 47 -2.91 5.08 9.69
C GLU A 47 -3.05 3.56 9.82
N MET A 48 -3.08 2.87 8.69
CA MET A 48 -3.18 1.41 8.65
C MET A 48 -1.99 0.74 9.32
N ALA A 49 -0.76 1.14 8.99
CA ALA A 49 0.45 0.58 9.58
C ALA A 49 0.46 0.73 11.12
N LYS A 50 0.04 1.90 11.63
CA LYS A 50 -0.10 2.13 13.08
C LYS A 50 -1.19 1.28 13.70
N THR A 51 -2.36 1.19 13.06
CA THR A 51 -3.52 0.47 13.60
C THR A 51 -3.23 -1.03 13.75
N VAL A 52 -2.54 -1.62 12.79
CA VAL A 52 -2.20 -3.06 12.84
C VAL A 52 -0.88 -3.35 13.55
N GLY A 53 -0.17 -2.33 14.00
CA GLY A 53 1.16 -2.51 14.63
C GLY A 53 2.16 -3.16 13.67
N ALA A 54 2.24 -2.68 12.44
CA ALA A 54 3.10 -3.26 11.43
C ALA A 54 4.59 -3.09 11.77
N ASP A 55 5.41 -4.11 11.51
CA ASP A 55 6.87 -4.04 11.62
C ASP A 55 7.52 -3.35 10.41
N GLY A 56 6.82 -3.32 9.27
CA GLY A 56 7.26 -2.68 8.04
C GLY A 56 6.19 -2.70 6.96
N ALA A 57 6.50 -2.18 5.79
CA ALA A 57 5.58 -2.08 4.67
C ALA A 57 6.21 -2.54 3.35
N VAL A 58 5.40 -3.13 2.49
CA VAL A 58 5.77 -3.42 1.11
C VAL A 58 4.88 -2.59 0.18
N TRP A 59 5.50 -1.78 -0.66
CA TRP A 59 4.83 -1.00 -1.68
C TRP A 59 5.07 -1.61 -3.05
N PHE A 60 4.02 -2.15 -3.66
CA PHE A 60 4.11 -2.72 -5.00
C PHE A 60 3.74 -1.70 -6.07
N CYS A 61 4.62 -1.56 -7.07
CA CYS A 61 4.42 -0.71 -8.24
C CYS A 61 4.19 -1.58 -9.48
N HIS A 62 2.97 -1.58 -9.99
CA HIS A 62 2.72 -2.15 -11.30
C HIS A 62 3.28 -1.21 -12.39
N TRP A 63 4.03 -1.75 -13.35
CA TRP A 63 4.75 -0.98 -14.37
C TRP A 63 3.88 0.00 -15.16
N GLY A 64 2.66 -0.38 -15.51
CA GLY A 64 1.71 0.48 -16.20
C GLY A 64 0.98 1.50 -15.30
N CYS A 65 1.14 1.43 -13.99
CA CYS A 65 0.39 2.25 -13.05
C CYS A 65 1.18 3.49 -12.59
N LYS A 66 0.95 4.63 -13.24
CA LYS A 66 1.59 5.89 -12.85
C LYS A 66 1.26 6.33 -11.43
N GLN A 67 0.10 5.96 -10.90
CA GLN A 67 -0.34 6.31 -9.55
C GLN A 67 0.50 5.61 -8.48
N THR A 68 0.84 4.33 -8.69
CA THR A 68 1.68 3.59 -7.73
C THR A 68 3.15 3.94 -7.90
N SER A 69 3.65 3.96 -9.14
CA SER A 69 5.05 4.24 -9.42
C SER A 69 5.44 5.69 -9.17
N GLY A 70 4.58 6.64 -9.55
CA GLY A 70 4.84 8.08 -9.36
C GLY A 70 4.89 8.51 -7.89
N ALA A 71 4.18 7.82 -7.00
CA ALA A 71 4.16 8.12 -5.58
C ALA A 71 5.16 7.28 -4.75
N ALA A 72 5.78 6.25 -5.32
CA ALA A 72 6.54 5.23 -4.59
C ALA A 72 7.60 5.79 -3.65
N GLN A 73 8.45 6.70 -4.13
CA GLN A 73 9.52 7.27 -3.32
C GLN A 73 8.99 8.22 -2.24
N LEU A 74 7.89 8.91 -2.51
CA LEU A 74 7.25 9.79 -1.53
C LEU A 74 6.63 8.96 -0.39
N VAL A 75 5.92 7.89 -0.73
CA VAL A 75 5.34 6.95 0.24
C VAL A 75 6.43 6.32 1.08
N LYS A 76 7.48 5.77 0.45
CA LYS A 76 8.61 5.17 1.14
C LYS A 76 9.21 6.12 2.18
N ARG A 77 9.60 7.32 1.78
CA ARG A 77 10.19 8.31 2.69
C ARG A 77 9.28 8.66 3.87
N ARG A 78 7.98 8.75 3.65
CA ARG A 78 7.01 9.11 4.69
C ARG A 78 6.77 7.98 5.67
N LEU A 79 6.70 6.74 5.19
CA LEU A 79 6.59 5.55 6.05
C LEU A 79 7.88 5.35 6.86
N GLU A 80 9.04 5.43 6.24
CA GLU A 80 10.33 5.31 6.92
C GLU A 80 10.55 6.41 7.98
N ALA A 81 10.19 7.65 7.67
CA ALA A 81 10.23 8.75 8.63
C ALA A 81 9.28 8.55 9.82
N ALA A 82 8.25 7.74 9.67
CA ALA A 82 7.34 7.36 10.74
C ALA A 82 7.75 6.05 11.47
N GLY A 83 8.91 5.49 11.15
CA GLY A 83 9.45 4.30 11.79
C GLY A 83 9.04 2.97 11.14
N PHE A 84 8.47 3.00 9.93
CA PHE A 84 8.11 1.79 9.19
C PHE A 84 9.08 1.55 8.04
N PRO A 85 10.08 0.66 8.17
CA PRO A 85 10.92 0.25 7.05
C PRO A 85 10.06 -0.13 5.85
N THR A 86 10.43 0.32 4.65
CA THR A 86 9.55 0.15 3.49
C THR A 86 10.32 -0.40 2.29
N LEU A 87 9.90 -1.56 1.81
CA LEU A 87 10.38 -2.15 0.56
C LEU A 87 9.48 -1.69 -0.59
N VAL A 88 10.09 -1.15 -1.64
CA VAL A 88 9.39 -0.88 -2.91
C VAL A 88 9.70 -2.02 -3.87
N LEU A 89 8.69 -2.71 -4.34
CA LEU A 89 8.77 -3.71 -5.40
C LEU A 89 8.10 -3.18 -6.66
N ASP A 90 8.58 -3.58 -7.80
CA ASP A 90 8.03 -3.24 -9.10
C ASP A 90 7.90 -4.50 -9.97
N GLY A 91 6.86 -4.55 -10.78
CA GLY A 91 6.59 -5.71 -11.62
C GLY A 91 5.31 -5.58 -12.42
N ASP A 92 5.01 -6.63 -13.15
CA ASP A 92 3.73 -6.78 -13.85
C ASP A 92 2.77 -7.59 -12.97
N GLY A 93 1.73 -6.94 -12.48
CA GLY A 93 0.68 -7.60 -11.68
C GLY A 93 -0.38 -8.31 -12.52
N CYS A 94 -0.29 -8.25 -13.86
CA CYS A 94 -1.30 -8.77 -14.77
C CYS A 94 -0.80 -9.94 -15.63
N ASP A 95 0.48 -9.96 -15.95
CA ASP A 95 1.08 -10.99 -16.81
C ASP A 95 2.20 -11.73 -16.04
N SER A 96 1.94 -13.00 -15.73
CA SER A 96 2.90 -13.87 -15.06
C SER A 96 4.16 -14.16 -15.90
N GLY A 97 4.08 -14.02 -17.22
CA GLY A 97 5.24 -14.17 -18.12
C GLY A 97 6.30 -13.07 -17.94
N ASN A 98 5.91 -11.93 -17.39
CA ASN A 98 6.79 -10.79 -17.13
C ASN A 98 7.33 -10.74 -15.69
N VAL A 99 7.03 -11.74 -14.87
CA VAL A 99 7.42 -11.75 -13.45
C VAL A 99 8.80 -12.38 -13.30
N ASN A 100 9.71 -11.68 -12.65
CA ASN A 100 11.00 -12.23 -12.21
C ASN A 100 10.89 -12.67 -10.74
N ASP A 101 10.31 -13.84 -10.51
CA ASP A 101 10.07 -14.39 -9.17
C ASP A 101 11.33 -14.46 -8.33
N GLY A 102 12.45 -14.88 -8.92
CA GLY A 102 13.71 -15.02 -8.20
C GLY A 102 14.21 -13.69 -7.61
N GLN A 103 14.11 -12.62 -8.39
CA GLN A 103 14.51 -11.29 -7.92
C GLN A 103 13.58 -10.76 -6.83
N MET A 104 12.27 -10.94 -6.99
CA MET A 104 11.29 -10.54 -5.98
C MET A 104 11.48 -11.29 -4.67
N VAL A 105 11.65 -12.61 -4.73
CA VAL A 105 11.89 -13.46 -3.56
C VAL A 105 13.14 -13.01 -2.82
N THR A 106 14.26 -12.79 -3.53
CA THR A 106 15.51 -12.33 -2.92
C THR A 106 15.34 -10.99 -2.21
N ARG A 107 14.66 -10.04 -2.83
CA ARG A 107 14.42 -8.71 -2.23
C ARG A 107 13.49 -8.79 -1.00
N LEU A 108 12.48 -9.63 -1.06
CA LEU A 108 11.58 -9.89 0.09
C LEU A 108 12.34 -10.55 1.23
N GLN A 109 13.16 -11.56 0.96
CA GLN A 109 13.98 -12.23 1.98
C GLN A 109 14.91 -11.24 2.69
N ALA A 110 15.68 -10.46 1.93
CA ALA A 110 16.56 -9.44 2.51
C ALA A 110 15.77 -8.40 3.35
N PHE A 111 14.56 -8.04 2.93
CA PHE A 111 13.73 -7.14 3.70
C PHE A 111 13.23 -7.78 5.01
N LEU A 112 12.87 -9.05 5.00
CA LEU A 112 12.46 -9.77 6.21
C LEU A 112 13.61 -9.90 7.21
N GLU A 113 14.81 -10.23 6.74
CA GLU A 113 16.02 -10.27 7.57
C GLU A 113 16.30 -8.90 8.22
N LEU A 114 16.11 -7.81 7.47
CA LEU A 114 16.23 -6.46 8.01
C LEU A 114 15.23 -6.21 9.13
N LEU A 115 13.95 -6.60 8.96
CA LEU A 115 12.91 -6.44 9.98
C LEU A 115 13.19 -7.28 11.24
N GLU A 116 13.74 -8.48 11.08
CA GLU A 116 14.13 -9.34 12.20
C GLU A 116 15.31 -8.76 12.98
N GLY A 117 16.26 -8.13 12.30
CA GLY A 117 17.40 -7.46 12.93
C GLY A 117 17.06 -6.15 13.65
N CYS A 118 15.86 -5.58 13.39
CA CYS A 118 15.37 -4.37 14.05
C CYS A 118 14.53 -4.65 15.32
N ARG A 119 14.26 -5.91 15.65
CA ARG A 119 13.57 -6.34 16.87
C ARG A 119 14.55 -6.57 18.00
#